data_582f06ac65a9338158c3a32eb7a6aea6
#
_entry.id   582f06ac65a9338158c3a32eb7a6aea6
#
_cell.length_a   1.000
_cell.length_b   1.000
_cell.length_c   1.000
_cell.angle_alpha   90.00
_cell.angle_beta   90.00
_cell.angle_gamma   90.00
#
_symmetry.space_group_name_H-M   'P 1'
#
loop_
_entity.id
_entity.type
_entity.pdbx_description
1 polymer ?
#
loop_
_entity_poly.entity_id
_entity_poly.type
_entity_poly.pdbx_seq_one_letter_code
_entity_poly.pdbx_strand_id
1 'polypeptide(L)'
;CNCLIDRKGRLHEEFVRVSPTFIQEDLMYSLDRVGVDYFDLYLIHRDDPHVPVEALMDKMEELRIAGYFKAFGVSSWQPSRVAEAIAYCKRMNYRGPSVSSPSYSLVHAQYNRWPGTWYADDEFAQWHKDNNIALFAWAAQGAGFFADPPLPAYDPEKAPMLTKESFLTEENFERRRRAMELAKVHDCSATNIALAYVLSQDLPLAAQIGPQNSWELEDCIKAMEEIKLTPAELDYLRIKRDTYED
;
A
#
# COMPACT_ATOMS: atom_id res chain seq x y z
N CYS A 1 -14.40 4.20 6.65
CA CYS A 1 -14.21 3.33 5.47
C CYS A 1 -15.13 3.81 4.35
N ASN A 2 -14.55 4.05 3.18
CA ASN A 2 -15.29 4.63 2.04
C ASN A 2 -16.13 3.61 1.26
N CYS A 3 -16.29 2.39 1.74
CA CYS A 3 -17.12 1.38 1.11
C CYS A 3 -17.91 0.61 2.17
N LEU A 4 -19.15 0.26 1.83
CA LEU A 4 -19.99 -0.54 2.69
C LEU A 4 -19.66 -2.03 2.49
N ILE A 5 -19.25 -2.69 3.56
CA ILE A 5 -19.19 -4.15 3.62
C ILE A 5 -20.37 -4.61 4.46
N ASP A 6 -21.25 -5.44 3.90
CA ASP A 6 -22.40 -5.96 4.62
C ASP A 6 -22.00 -7.01 5.68
N ARG A 7 -22.96 -7.42 6.52
CA ARG A 7 -22.71 -8.42 7.57
C ARG A 7 -22.29 -9.81 7.04
N LYS A 8 -22.41 -10.05 5.74
CA LYS A 8 -21.97 -11.28 5.06
C LYS A 8 -20.60 -11.11 4.39
N GLY A 9 -19.91 -9.97 4.61
CA GLY A 9 -18.63 -9.66 4.01
C GLY A 9 -18.68 -9.25 2.53
N ARG A 10 -19.86 -8.97 1.97
CA ARG A 10 -20.00 -8.54 0.59
C ARG A 10 -19.74 -7.05 0.48
N LEU A 11 -18.85 -6.69 -0.45
CA LEU A 11 -18.58 -5.31 -0.79
C LEU A 11 -19.71 -4.77 -1.67
N HIS A 12 -20.24 -3.63 -1.29
CA HIS A 12 -21.24 -2.88 -2.04
C HIS A 12 -20.55 -1.66 -2.68
N GLU A 13 -20.12 -1.81 -3.93
CA GLU A 13 -19.44 -0.75 -4.69
C GLU A 13 -20.33 0.47 -4.92
N GLU A 14 -21.63 0.24 -5.04
CA GLU A 14 -22.64 1.27 -5.19
C GLU A 14 -22.76 2.22 -3.99
N PHE A 15 -22.13 1.87 -2.86
CA PHE A 15 -22.12 2.68 -1.64
C PHE A 15 -20.72 3.22 -1.32
N VAL A 16 -19.99 3.68 -2.32
CA VAL A 16 -18.73 4.38 -2.09
C VAL A 16 -19.01 5.71 -1.39
N ARG A 17 -18.47 5.87 -0.18
CA ARG A 17 -18.66 7.08 0.65
C ARG A 17 -17.50 8.06 0.42
N VAL A 18 -17.32 8.52 -0.81
CA VAL A 18 -16.29 9.51 -1.16
C VAL A 18 -16.97 10.76 -1.68
N SER A 19 -17.21 11.70 -0.78
CA SER A 19 -17.69 13.04 -1.12
C SER A 19 -17.18 14.03 -0.07
N PRO A 20 -17.17 15.34 -0.36
CA PRO A 20 -16.78 16.36 0.63
C PRO A 20 -17.47 16.22 1.99
N THR A 21 -18.78 15.93 1.98
CA THR A 21 -19.58 15.75 3.20
C THR A 21 -19.14 14.50 3.97
N PHE A 22 -19.02 13.36 3.30
CA PHE A 22 -18.63 12.11 3.95
C PHE A 22 -17.20 12.11 4.46
N ILE A 23 -16.28 12.80 3.76
CA ILE A 23 -14.91 12.99 4.26
C ILE A 23 -14.92 13.71 5.60
N GLN A 24 -15.70 14.78 5.71
CA GLN A 24 -15.81 15.54 6.97
C GLN A 24 -16.47 14.72 8.07
N GLU A 25 -17.58 14.04 7.79
CA GLU A 25 -18.27 13.18 8.78
C GLU A 25 -17.36 12.07 9.30
N ASP A 26 -16.67 11.36 8.39
CA ASP A 26 -15.77 10.26 8.75
C ASP A 26 -14.53 10.76 9.53
N LEU A 27 -14.03 11.96 9.21
CA LEU A 27 -12.94 12.61 9.95
C LEU A 27 -13.40 12.95 11.39
N MET A 28 -14.53 13.64 11.54
CA MET A 28 -15.06 14.01 12.87
C MET A 28 -15.31 12.77 13.73
N TYR A 29 -15.92 11.74 13.15
CA TYR A 29 -16.13 10.48 13.82
C TYR A 29 -14.82 9.79 14.25
N SER A 30 -13.78 9.87 13.40
CA SER A 30 -12.48 9.27 13.72
C SER A 30 -11.76 10.02 14.84
N LEU A 31 -11.80 11.36 14.84
CA LEU A 31 -11.23 12.19 15.90
C LEU A 31 -11.89 11.90 17.25
N ASP A 32 -13.23 11.84 17.28
CA ASP A 32 -14.00 11.51 18.48
C ASP A 32 -13.67 10.10 19.00
N ARG A 33 -13.61 9.10 18.13
CA ARG A 33 -13.31 7.72 18.50
C ARG A 33 -11.90 7.50 19.04
N VAL A 34 -10.93 8.22 18.50
CA VAL A 34 -9.52 8.14 18.95
C VAL A 34 -9.30 9.02 20.18
N GLY A 35 -10.12 10.05 20.37
CA GLY A 35 -10.02 10.99 21.50
C GLY A 35 -8.89 12.00 21.28
N VAL A 36 -8.70 12.48 20.04
CA VAL A 36 -7.70 13.47 19.69
C VAL A 36 -8.33 14.64 18.93
N ASP A 37 -7.69 15.81 18.99
CA ASP A 37 -8.18 17.02 18.33
C ASP A 37 -7.74 17.09 16.85
N TYR A 38 -6.66 16.40 16.49
CA TYR A 38 -6.13 16.37 15.12
C TYR A 38 -5.34 15.10 14.83
N PHE A 39 -5.13 14.80 13.55
CA PHE A 39 -4.20 13.78 13.05
C PHE A 39 -2.95 14.42 12.43
N ASP A 40 -1.81 13.75 12.52
CA ASP A 40 -0.62 14.16 11.76
C ASP A 40 -0.79 13.90 10.27
N LEU A 41 -1.41 12.78 9.92
CA LEU A 41 -1.71 12.37 8.56
C LEU A 41 -3.12 11.78 8.46
N TYR A 42 -3.91 12.27 7.51
CA TYR A 42 -5.24 11.75 7.19
C TYR A 42 -5.32 11.32 5.73
N LEU A 43 -5.83 10.10 5.46
CA LEU A 43 -5.92 9.56 4.11
C LEU A 43 -7.37 9.40 3.67
N ILE A 44 -7.69 9.84 2.44
CA ILE A 44 -8.90 9.41 1.76
C ILE A 44 -8.69 7.95 1.36
N HIS A 45 -9.49 7.03 1.94
CA HIS A 45 -9.24 5.59 1.86
C HIS A 45 -9.51 4.98 0.48
N ARG A 46 -10.44 5.56 -0.29
CA ARG A 46 -10.84 5.10 -1.64
C ARG A 46 -11.03 6.30 -2.57
N ASP A 47 -11.12 6.03 -3.86
CA ASP A 47 -11.57 6.99 -4.86
C ASP A 47 -13.03 6.75 -5.23
N ASP A 48 -13.70 7.81 -5.66
CA ASP A 48 -14.90 7.76 -6.46
C ASP A 48 -14.66 8.61 -7.72
N PRO A 49 -14.44 7.98 -8.88
CA PRO A 49 -14.19 8.70 -10.13
C PRO A 49 -15.34 9.62 -10.59
N HIS A 50 -16.54 9.44 -10.03
CA HIS A 50 -17.70 10.30 -10.33
C HIS A 50 -17.69 11.62 -9.54
N VAL A 51 -16.87 11.73 -8.49
CA VAL A 51 -16.71 12.95 -7.73
C VAL A 51 -15.53 13.75 -8.30
N PRO A 52 -15.72 15.03 -8.69
CA PRO A 52 -14.62 15.86 -9.17
C PRO A 52 -13.48 15.96 -8.17
N VAL A 53 -12.24 15.83 -8.65
CA VAL A 53 -11.04 15.94 -7.80
C VAL A 53 -10.99 17.27 -7.08
N GLU A 54 -11.40 18.33 -7.77
CA GLU A 54 -11.46 19.68 -7.23
C GLU A 54 -12.28 19.75 -5.94
N ALA A 55 -13.47 19.15 -5.96
CA ALA A 55 -14.35 19.17 -4.78
C ALA A 55 -13.76 18.41 -3.59
N LEU A 56 -13.01 17.32 -3.84
CA LEU A 56 -12.32 16.58 -2.79
C LEU A 56 -11.14 17.38 -2.24
N MET A 57 -10.33 17.98 -3.11
CA MET A 57 -9.15 18.75 -2.70
C MET A 57 -9.52 20.05 -1.99
N ASP A 58 -10.56 20.75 -2.43
CA ASP A 58 -11.10 21.93 -1.74
C ASP A 58 -11.51 21.58 -0.31
N LYS A 59 -12.24 20.47 -0.11
CA LYS A 59 -12.63 19.99 1.22
C LYS A 59 -11.43 19.59 2.06
N MET A 60 -10.46 18.91 1.50
CA MET A 60 -9.26 18.50 2.23
C MET A 60 -8.45 19.71 2.68
N GLU A 61 -8.31 20.74 1.84
CA GLU A 61 -7.60 21.95 2.22
C GLU A 61 -8.37 22.79 3.27
N GLU A 62 -9.71 22.88 3.16
CA GLU A 62 -10.58 23.48 4.18
C GLU A 62 -10.35 22.84 5.55
N LEU A 63 -10.41 21.49 5.63
CA LEU A 63 -10.25 20.74 6.87
C LEU A 63 -8.81 20.83 7.42
N ARG A 64 -7.81 20.89 6.54
CA ARG A 64 -6.42 21.11 6.92
C ARG A 64 -6.21 22.51 7.53
N ILE A 65 -6.75 23.56 6.92
CA ILE A 65 -6.69 24.93 7.43
C ILE A 65 -7.42 25.04 8.77
N ALA A 66 -8.52 24.31 8.93
CA ALA A 66 -9.24 24.23 10.22
C ALA A 66 -8.43 23.50 11.31
N GLY A 67 -7.31 22.86 10.97
CA GLY A 67 -6.38 22.26 11.93
C GLY A 67 -6.69 20.81 12.28
N TYR A 68 -7.62 20.14 11.63
CA TYR A 68 -7.97 18.76 11.92
C TYR A 68 -6.92 17.72 11.50
N PHE A 69 -6.03 18.08 10.61
CA PHE A 69 -4.82 17.30 10.30
C PHE A 69 -3.70 18.19 9.74
N LYS A 70 -2.44 17.75 9.88
CA LYS A 70 -1.27 18.47 9.41
C LYS A 70 -0.99 18.24 7.93
N ALA A 71 -1.13 16.98 7.49
CA ALA A 71 -0.91 16.52 6.13
C ALA A 71 -2.03 15.55 5.72
N PHE A 72 -2.22 15.37 4.42
CA PHE A 72 -3.16 14.40 3.92
C PHE A 72 -2.62 13.65 2.70
N GLY A 73 -3.28 12.56 2.38
CA GLY A 73 -2.97 11.74 1.21
C GLY A 73 -4.19 10.99 0.71
N VAL A 74 -3.95 10.13 -0.25
CA VAL A 74 -4.97 9.30 -0.88
C VAL A 74 -4.54 7.83 -0.87
N SER A 75 -5.50 6.92 -0.82
CA SER A 75 -5.22 5.49 -0.83
C SER A 75 -5.89 4.82 -2.02
N SER A 76 -5.14 3.96 -2.70
CA SER A 76 -5.61 3.14 -3.82
C SER A 76 -6.14 3.92 -5.02
N TRP A 77 -5.75 5.18 -5.17
CA TRP A 77 -6.07 5.99 -6.35
C TRP A 77 -5.18 5.60 -7.53
N GLN A 78 -5.74 5.70 -8.75
CA GLN A 78 -4.95 5.54 -9.96
C GLN A 78 -3.90 6.66 -10.10
N PRO A 79 -2.72 6.38 -10.70
CA PRO A 79 -1.66 7.37 -10.89
C PRO A 79 -2.13 8.66 -11.55
N SER A 80 -2.95 8.56 -12.60
CA SER A 80 -3.53 9.71 -13.31
C SER A 80 -4.40 10.59 -12.41
N ARG A 81 -5.15 9.96 -11.51
CA ARG A 81 -6.04 10.65 -10.56
C ARG A 81 -5.24 11.36 -9.46
N VAL A 82 -4.15 10.75 -8.99
CA VAL A 82 -3.22 11.40 -8.04
C VAL A 82 -2.54 12.59 -8.71
N ALA A 83 -2.10 12.44 -9.96
CA ALA A 83 -1.50 13.53 -10.74
C ALA A 83 -2.47 14.70 -10.95
N GLU A 84 -3.75 14.41 -11.23
CA GLU A 84 -4.81 15.41 -11.36
C GLU A 84 -4.99 16.20 -10.05
N ALA A 85 -5.04 15.50 -8.89
CA ALA A 85 -5.15 16.13 -7.59
C ALA A 85 -3.96 17.05 -7.28
N ILE A 86 -2.73 16.60 -7.57
CA ILE A 86 -1.52 17.41 -7.40
C ILE A 86 -1.55 18.65 -8.29
N ALA A 87 -1.92 18.48 -9.57
CA ALA A 87 -1.99 19.59 -10.52
C ALA A 87 -3.04 20.63 -10.11
N TYR A 88 -4.19 20.18 -9.64
CA TYR A 88 -5.23 21.07 -9.11
C TYR A 88 -4.71 21.85 -7.88
N CYS A 89 -4.19 21.15 -6.88
CA CYS A 89 -3.68 21.78 -5.66
C CYS A 89 -2.56 22.79 -5.96
N LYS A 90 -1.66 22.47 -6.89
CA LYS A 90 -0.61 23.40 -7.33
C LYS A 90 -1.20 24.66 -7.96
N ARG A 91 -2.22 24.55 -8.82
CA ARG A 91 -2.92 25.67 -9.44
C ARG A 91 -3.62 26.57 -8.41
N MET A 92 -4.20 25.96 -7.37
CA MET A 92 -4.91 26.67 -6.30
C MET A 92 -3.98 27.16 -5.18
N ASN A 93 -2.68 26.89 -5.25
CA ASN A 93 -1.71 27.16 -4.18
C ASN A 93 -2.06 26.45 -2.87
N TYR A 94 -2.64 25.24 -2.95
CA TYR A 94 -2.88 24.34 -1.83
C TYR A 94 -1.67 23.46 -1.56
N ARG A 95 -1.58 22.88 -0.36
CA ARG A 95 -0.52 21.95 -0.01
C ARG A 95 -0.55 20.66 -0.85
N GLY A 96 -1.74 20.18 -1.14
CA GLY A 96 -1.96 18.96 -1.87
C GLY A 96 -1.64 17.67 -1.09
N PRO A 97 -1.91 16.51 -1.69
CA PRO A 97 -1.59 15.22 -1.09
C PRO A 97 -0.07 15.03 -1.00
N SER A 98 0.42 14.64 0.17
CA SER A 98 1.84 14.35 0.43
C SER A 98 2.15 12.87 0.39
N VAL A 99 1.12 12.03 0.40
CA VAL A 99 1.21 10.57 0.46
C VAL A 99 0.23 9.95 -0.52
N SER A 100 0.67 8.92 -1.23
CA SER A 100 -0.18 7.98 -1.95
C SER A 100 0.04 6.58 -1.37
N SER A 101 -1.05 5.86 -1.10
CA SER A 101 -1.03 4.55 -0.46
C SER A 101 -1.66 3.48 -1.36
N PRO A 102 -0.96 3.00 -2.38
CA PRO A 102 -1.32 1.81 -3.15
C PRO A 102 -0.85 0.52 -2.45
N SER A 103 -1.27 -0.64 -2.94
CA SER A 103 -0.55 -1.88 -2.67
C SER A 103 0.80 -1.83 -3.38
N TYR A 104 1.88 -2.09 -2.64
CA TYR A 104 3.21 -2.25 -3.22
C TYR A 104 3.98 -3.34 -2.46
N SER A 105 4.43 -4.34 -3.18
CA SER A 105 5.15 -5.49 -2.62
C SER A 105 5.98 -6.18 -3.69
N LEU A 106 6.80 -7.15 -3.27
CA LEU A 106 7.57 -8.00 -4.20
C LEU A 106 6.67 -8.85 -5.13
N VAL A 107 5.44 -9.19 -4.71
CA VAL A 107 4.47 -9.90 -5.57
C VAL A 107 3.61 -8.93 -6.36
N HIS A 108 3.35 -9.28 -7.61
CA HIS A 108 2.50 -8.51 -8.51
C HIS A 108 1.12 -9.15 -8.61
N ALA A 109 0.07 -8.35 -8.41
CA ALA A 109 -1.30 -8.82 -8.55
C ALA A 109 -1.70 -8.88 -10.03
N GLN A 110 -2.34 -9.98 -10.43
CA GLN A 110 -2.90 -10.12 -11.78
C GLN A 110 -4.14 -9.23 -11.98
N TYR A 111 -4.86 -8.96 -10.92
CA TYR A 111 -6.08 -8.16 -10.91
C TYR A 111 -6.29 -7.52 -9.54
N ASN A 112 -7.10 -6.48 -9.49
CA ASN A 112 -7.42 -5.79 -8.26
C ASN A 112 -8.32 -6.67 -7.38
N ARG A 113 -7.85 -6.99 -6.17
CA ARG A 113 -8.58 -7.81 -5.18
C ARG A 113 -9.90 -7.19 -4.75
N TRP A 114 -9.89 -5.89 -4.61
CA TRP A 114 -11.06 -5.12 -4.29
C TRP A 114 -11.29 -4.10 -5.40
N PRO A 115 -12.54 -3.93 -5.83
CA PRO A 115 -12.88 -2.88 -6.78
C PRO A 115 -12.37 -1.52 -6.32
N GLY A 116 -11.90 -0.73 -7.26
CA GLY A 116 -11.37 0.61 -6.96
C GLY A 116 -10.07 0.63 -6.15
N THR A 117 -9.34 -0.49 -6.03
CA THR A 117 -7.97 -0.48 -5.48
C THR A 117 -6.94 -0.41 -6.60
N TRP A 118 -5.77 0.13 -6.28
CA TRP A 118 -4.65 0.19 -7.19
C TRP A 118 -3.42 -0.51 -6.60
N TYR A 119 -2.74 -1.27 -7.44
CA TYR A 119 -1.47 -1.92 -7.14
C TYR A 119 -0.37 -1.16 -7.84
N ALA A 120 0.65 -0.74 -7.10
CA ALA A 120 1.82 -0.13 -7.67
C ALA A 120 2.77 -1.21 -8.20
N ASP A 121 3.32 -0.94 -9.36
CA ASP A 121 4.49 -1.59 -9.93
C ASP A 121 5.73 -0.70 -9.74
N ASP A 122 6.86 -1.13 -10.27
CA ASP A 122 8.11 -0.38 -10.20
C ASP A 122 8.02 0.96 -10.95
N GLU A 123 7.21 1.05 -12.02
CA GLU A 123 7.01 2.29 -12.77
C GLU A 123 6.25 3.31 -11.92
N PHE A 124 5.20 2.87 -11.22
CA PHE A 124 4.47 3.76 -10.32
C PHE A 124 5.30 4.13 -9.07
N ALA A 125 6.14 3.23 -8.57
CA ALA A 125 7.10 3.57 -7.52
C ALA A 125 8.08 4.66 -7.98
N GLN A 126 8.62 4.55 -9.21
CA GLN A 126 9.47 5.59 -9.78
C GLN A 126 8.71 6.91 -9.95
N TRP A 127 7.44 6.86 -10.38
CA TRP A 127 6.58 8.04 -10.48
C TRP A 127 6.44 8.78 -9.13
N HIS A 128 6.33 8.05 -8.00
CA HIS A 128 6.30 8.65 -6.66
C HIS A 128 7.59 9.43 -6.36
N LYS A 129 8.74 8.86 -6.71
CA LYS A 129 10.04 9.50 -6.55
C LYS A 129 10.12 10.80 -7.37
N ASP A 130 9.74 10.73 -8.64
CA ASP A 130 9.82 11.86 -9.58
C ASP A 130 8.89 13.02 -9.20
N ASN A 131 7.76 12.72 -8.55
CA ASN A 131 6.79 13.70 -8.09
C ASN A 131 6.94 14.10 -6.62
N ASN A 132 7.95 13.55 -5.91
CA ASN A 132 8.20 13.79 -4.49
C ASN A 132 6.96 13.53 -3.60
N ILE A 133 6.24 12.44 -3.88
CA ILE A 133 5.10 11.94 -3.12
C ILE A 133 5.54 10.70 -2.36
N ALA A 134 5.33 10.68 -1.05
CA ALA A 134 5.67 9.51 -0.25
C ALA A 134 4.77 8.30 -0.61
N LEU A 135 5.37 7.14 -0.72
CA LEU A 135 4.68 5.87 -0.96
C LEU A 135 4.37 5.17 0.37
N PHE A 136 3.09 4.99 0.72
CA PHE A 136 2.66 4.17 1.84
C PHE A 136 2.19 2.81 1.33
N ALA A 137 3.12 1.86 1.26
CA ALA A 137 2.90 0.53 0.71
C ALA A 137 2.02 -0.32 1.63
N TRP A 138 0.73 -0.51 1.32
CA TRP A 138 -0.05 -1.53 2.02
C TRP A 138 0.20 -2.92 1.41
N ALA A 139 -0.01 -3.97 2.21
CA ALA A 139 0.34 -5.36 1.88
C ALA A 139 1.83 -5.55 1.51
N ALA A 140 2.74 -4.77 2.12
CA ALA A 140 4.16 -4.75 1.82
C ALA A 140 4.83 -6.13 1.85
N GLN A 141 4.32 -7.04 2.67
CA GLN A 141 4.79 -8.42 2.80
C GLN A 141 4.04 -9.43 1.91
N GLY A 142 3.30 -8.96 0.89
CA GLY A 142 2.55 -9.82 -0.03
C GLY A 142 1.39 -10.58 0.62
N ALA A 143 0.80 -10.02 1.71
CA ALA A 143 -0.35 -10.60 2.40
C ALA A 143 -0.19 -12.10 2.76
N GLY A 144 1.00 -12.48 3.22
CA GLY A 144 1.33 -13.84 3.63
C GLY A 144 1.79 -14.77 2.49
N PHE A 145 1.98 -14.27 1.27
CA PHE A 145 2.45 -15.08 0.15
C PHE A 145 3.85 -15.66 0.38
N PHE A 146 4.70 -14.99 1.15
CA PHE A 146 6.06 -15.41 1.48
C PHE A 146 6.17 -16.21 2.79
N ALA A 147 5.07 -16.43 3.51
CA ALA A 147 5.09 -17.12 4.80
C ALA A 147 5.64 -18.56 4.68
N ASP A 148 6.31 -19.03 5.76
CA ASP A 148 6.79 -20.40 5.91
C ASP A 148 6.05 -21.04 7.11
N PRO A 149 5.53 -22.25 7.01
CA PRO A 149 5.57 -23.14 5.84
C PRO A 149 4.85 -22.53 4.63
N PRO A 150 5.27 -22.93 3.43
CA PRO A 150 4.60 -22.44 2.23
C PRO A 150 3.10 -22.62 2.39
N LEU A 151 2.35 -21.65 1.95
CA LEU A 151 0.93 -21.81 1.71
C LEU A 151 0.76 -23.16 1.02
N PRO A 152 -0.14 -24.06 1.49
CA PRO A 152 -0.35 -25.36 0.86
C PRO A 152 -0.47 -25.14 -0.64
N ALA A 153 -0.04 -26.13 -1.43
CA ALA A 153 -0.19 -26.08 -2.88
C ALA A 153 -1.60 -25.56 -3.18
N TYR A 154 -1.67 -24.59 -4.07
CA TYR A 154 -2.89 -23.85 -4.37
C TYR A 154 -4.10 -24.81 -4.46
N ASP A 155 -4.98 -24.66 -3.52
CA ASP A 155 -6.29 -25.31 -3.52
C ASP A 155 -7.32 -24.19 -3.57
N PRO A 156 -7.92 -23.90 -4.75
CA PRO A 156 -8.87 -22.81 -4.91
C PRO A 156 -10.08 -22.94 -3.99
N GLU A 157 -10.43 -24.15 -3.56
CA GLU A 157 -11.56 -24.38 -2.65
C GLU A 157 -11.23 -24.07 -1.19
N LYS A 158 -9.96 -24.12 -0.81
CA LYS A 158 -9.48 -23.87 0.57
C LYS A 158 -8.81 -22.53 0.76
N ALA A 159 -8.48 -21.84 -0.32
CA ALA A 159 -7.91 -20.50 -0.21
C ALA A 159 -8.97 -19.53 0.32
N PRO A 160 -8.70 -18.75 1.37
CA PRO A 160 -9.55 -17.60 1.70
C PRO A 160 -9.68 -16.74 0.45
N MET A 161 -10.89 -16.51 0.02
CA MET A 161 -11.30 -15.96 -1.29
C MET A 161 -10.65 -14.63 -1.71
N LEU A 162 -9.83 -14.01 -0.89
CA LEU A 162 -9.40 -12.63 -1.09
C LEU A 162 -7.89 -12.40 -1.20
N THR A 163 -7.01 -13.37 -0.89
CA THR A 163 -5.57 -13.07 -0.80
C THR A 163 -4.70 -13.78 -1.83
N LYS A 164 -5.06 -14.97 -2.24
CA LYS A 164 -4.14 -15.87 -2.94
C LYS A 164 -4.29 -15.88 -4.45
N GLU A 165 -5.51 -15.72 -4.95
CA GLU A 165 -5.78 -15.86 -6.38
C GLU A 165 -5.11 -14.76 -7.23
N SER A 166 -5.06 -13.51 -6.74
CA SER A 166 -4.43 -12.43 -7.48
C SER A 166 -2.91 -12.52 -7.58
N PHE A 167 -2.26 -13.33 -6.75
CA PHE A 167 -0.81 -13.51 -6.72
C PHE A 167 -0.32 -14.83 -7.31
N LEU A 168 -1.23 -15.72 -7.75
CA LEU A 168 -0.87 -17.06 -8.21
C LEU A 168 -0.41 -17.05 -9.68
N THR A 169 0.80 -16.60 -9.90
CA THR A 169 1.48 -16.64 -11.20
C THR A 169 2.79 -17.42 -11.07
N GLU A 170 3.25 -18.03 -12.16
CA GLU A 170 4.59 -18.63 -12.22
C GLU A 170 5.66 -17.64 -11.82
N GLU A 171 5.54 -16.40 -12.27
CA GLU A 171 6.47 -15.31 -11.97
C GLU A 171 6.52 -14.99 -10.47
N ASN A 172 5.39 -14.92 -9.78
CA ASN A 172 5.36 -14.69 -8.34
C ASN A 172 5.89 -15.90 -7.55
N PHE A 173 5.68 -17.13 -8.02
CA PHE A 173 6.30 -18.30 -7.43
C PHE A 173 7.82 -18.29 -7.61
N GLU A 174 8.32 -17.81 -8.76
CA GLU A 174 9.76 -17.62 -8.97
C GLU A 174 10.31 -16.52 -8.05
N ARG A 175 9.63 -15.38 -7.87
CA ARG A 175 10.00 -14.36 -6.88
C ARG A 175 10.06 -14.94 -5.47
N ARG A 176 9.10 -15.78 -5.12
CA ARG A 176 9.10 -16.46 -3.83
C ARG A 176 10.29 -17.38 -3.66
N ARG A 177 10.59 -18.22 -4.67
CA ARG A 177 11.77 -19.09 -4.66
C ARG A 177 13.05 -18.28 -4.43
N ARG A 178 13.22 -17.18 -5.14
CA ARG A 178 14.37 -16.27 -5.03
C ARG A 178 14.42 -15.60 -3.64
N ALA A 179 13.28 -15.18 -3.10
CA ALA A 179 13.22 -14.64 -1.74
C ALA A 179 13.62 -15.69 -0.68
N MET A 180 13.24 -16.95 -0.85
CA MET A 180 13.65 -18.06 0.03
C MET A 180 15.16 -18.36 -0.06
N GLU A 181 15.78 -18.14 -1.21
CA GLU A 181 17.25 -18.26 -1.37
C GLU A 181 17.97 -17.14 -0.66
N LEU A 182 17.57 -15.89 -0.88
CA LEU A 182 18.15 -14.74 -0.17
C LEU A 182 17.89 -14.77 1.34
N ALA A 183 16.78 -15.34 1.77
CA ALA A 183 16.46 -15.54 3.18
C ALA A 183 17.54 -16.38 3.90
N LYS A 184 18.11 -17.39 3.21
CA LYS A 184 19.23 -18.17 3.74
C LYS A 184 20.54 -17.39 3.80
N VAL A 185 20.76 -16.48 2.85
CA VAL A 185 21.95 -15.62 2.81
C VAL A 185 21.91 -14.61 3.95
N HIS A 186 20.75 -14.03 4.21
CA HIS A 186 20.54 -13.01 5.23
C HIS A 186 20.15 -13.55 6.61
N ASP A 187 20.09 -14.89 6.78
CA ASP A 187 19.67 -15.57 8.03
C ASP A 187 18.31 -15.04 8.55
N CYS A 188 17.33 -14.98 7.68
CA CYS A 188 15.99 -14.44 7.96
C CYS A 188 14.88 -15.23 7.26
N SER A 189 13.63 -14.79 7.39
CA SER A 189 12.48 -15.37 6.66
C SER A 189 12.32 -14.76 5.26
N ALA A 190 11.69 -15.50 4.34
CA ALA A 190 11.33 -14.97 3.02
C ALA A 190 10.33 -13.79 3.12
N THR A 191 9.51 -13.75 4.18
CA THR A 191 8.64 -12.61 4.50
C THR A 191 9.46 -11.35 4.81
N ASN A 192 10.60 -11.52 5.50
CA ASN A 192 11.52 -10.42 5.81
C ASN A 192 12.26 -9.92 4.56
N ILE A 193 12.62 -10.82 3.65
CA ILE A 193 13.16 -10.42 2.33
C ILE A 193 12.12 -9.62 1.53
N ALA A 194 10.86 -10.03 1.55
CA ALA A 194 9.79 -9.28 0.88
C ALA A 194 9.59 -7.89 1.51
N LEU A 195 9.69 -7.75 2.83
CA LEU A 195 9.66 -6.47 3.51
C LEU A 195 10.88 -5.62 3.16
N ALA A 196 12.08 -6.21 3.21
CA ALA A 196 13.34 -5.55 2.85
C ALA A 196 13.33 -5.07 1.39
N TYR A 197 12.73 -5.84 0.46
CA TYR A 197 12.53 -5.41 -0.92
C TYR A 197 11.80 -4.07 -1.01
N VAL A 198 10.68 -3.93 -0.29
CA VAL A 198 9.90 -2.68 -0.27
C VAL A 198 10.74 -1.55 0.35
N LEU A 199 11.37 -1.80 1.49
CA LEU A 199 12.13 -0.78 2.24
C LEU A 199 13.46 -0.38 1.57
N SER A 200 13.97 -1.18 0.63
CA SER A 200 15.21 -0.89 -0.10
C SER A 200 14.99 -0.04 -1.37
N GLN A 201 13.76 0.42 -1.62
CA GLN A 201 13.49 1.32 -2.74
C GLN A 201 14.02 2.74 -2.44
N ASP A 202 14.65 3.37 -3.43
CA ASP A 202 15.23 4.72 -3.30
C ASP A 202 14.16 5.81 -3.50
N LEU A 203 13.19 5.87 -2.57
CA LEU A 203 12.13 6.89 -2.54
C LEU A 203 11.61 7.06 -1.10
N PRO A 204 10.96 8.20 -0.77
CA PRO A 204 10.25 8.35 0.50
C PRO A 204 9.15 7.29 0.63
N LEU A 205 9.34 6.33 1.54
CA LEU A 205 8.46 5.18 1.64
C LEU A 205 8.22 4.76 3.09
N ALA A 206 7.00 4.28 3.36
CA ALA A 206 6.66 3.54 4.57
C ALA A 206 5.94 2.24 4.19
N ALA A 207 6.32 1.14 4.83
CA ALA A 207 5.69 -0.15 4.65
C ALA A 207 4.61 -0.37 5.73
N GLN A 208 3.39 -0.69 5.31
CA GLN A 208 2.34 -1.10 6.23
C GLN A 208 2.41 -2.62 6.40
N ILE A 209 2.72 -3.04 7.63
CA ILE A 209 2.82 -4.44 8.02
C ILE A 209 1.61 -4.86 8.86
N GLY A 210 1.31 -6.15 8.90
CA GLY A 210 0.17 -6.70 9.64
C GLY A 210 0.56 -7.87 10.55
N PRO A 211 1.46 -7.67 11.53
CA PRO A 211 1.84 -8.73 12.47
C PRO A 211 0.62 -9.14 13.32
N GLN A 212 0.46 -10.44 13.56
CA GLN A 212 -0.63 -10.97 14.36
C GLN A 212 -0.30 -11.08 15.85
N ASN A 213 0.98 -10.94 16.19
CA ASN A 213 1.49 -11.05 17.56
C ASN A 213 2.81 -10.25 17.72
N SER A 214 3.28 -10.12 18.95
CA SER A 214 4.47 -9.31 19.27
C SER A 214 5.76 -9.87 18.65
N TRP A 215 5.92 -11.18 18.57
CA TRP A 215 7.14 -11.75 18.00
C TRP A 215 7.25 -11.52 16.48
N GLU A 216 6.12 -11.55 15.76
CA GLU A 216 6.10 -11.16 14.34
C GLU A 216 6.44 -9.69 14.14
N LEU A 217 6.00 -8.82 15.06
CA LEU A 217 6.36 -7.41 15.03
C LEU A 217 7.85 -7.21 15.28
N GLU A 218 8.40 -7.86 16.30
CA GLU A 218 9.83 -7.82 16.61
C GLU A 218 10.68 -8.34 15.45
N ASP A 219 10.26 -9.41 14.80
CA ASP A 219 10.94 -9.97 13.62
C ASP A 219 10.91 -8.99 12.44
N CYS A 220 9.78 -8.31 12.20
CA CYS A 220 9.70 -7.25 11.18
C CYS A 220 10.61 -6.06 11.49
N ILE A 221 10.67 -5.62 12.75
CA ILE A 221 11.55 -4.51 13.18
C ILE A 221 13.01 -4.89 12.97
N LYS A 222 13.43 -6.09 13.41
CA LYS A 222 14.77 -6.61 13.20
C LYS A 222 15.13 -6.65 11.71
N ALA A 223 14.23 -7.16 10.86
CA ALA A 223 14.45 -7.18 9.41
C ALA A 223 14.64 -5.78 8.81
N MET A 224 13.87 -4.80 9.28
CA MET A 224 13.99 -3.40 8.85
C MET A 224 15.35 -2.78 9.22
N GLU A 225 15.89 -3.13 10.38
CA GLU A 225 17.17 -2.58 10.90
C GLU A 225 18.38 -3.28 10.28
N GLU A 226 18.33 -4.60 10.09
CA GLU A 226 19.48 -5.43 9.75
C GLU A 226 19.58 -5.77 8.25
N ILE A 227 18.46 -5.80 7.51
CA ILE A 227 18.46 -6.26 6.11
C ILE A 227 18.40 -5.07 5.16
N LYS A 228 19.44 -4.89 4.37
CA LYS A 228 19.48 -3.96 3.25
C LYS A 228 19.88 -4.72 2.00
N LEU A 229 18.96 -4.82 1.06
CA LEU A 229 19.22 -5.51 -0.19
C LEU A 229 20.09 -4.65 -1.11
N THR A 230 21.07 -5.28 -1.73
CA THR A 230 21.92 -4.66 -2.74
C THR A 230 21.13 -4.45 -4.05
N PRO A 231 21.60 -3.58 -4.96
CA PRO A 231 21.00 -3.45 -6.29
C PRO A 231 20.95 -4.79 -7.05
N ALA A 232 21.96 -5.65 -6.90
CA ALA A 232 22.01 -6.97 -7.52
C ALA A 232 20.91 -7.89 -6.98
N GLU A 233 20.71 -7.93 -5.67
CA GLU A 233 19.63 -8.69 -5.02
C GLU A 233 18.24 -8.17 -5.41
N LEU A 234 18.06 -6.85 -5.50
CA LEU A 234 16.81 -6.25 -5.98
C LEU A 234 16.49 -6.67 -7.41
N ASP A 235 17.47 -6.62 -8.32
CA ASP A 235 17.29 -7.05 -9.71
C ASP A 235 17.10 -8.57 -9.82
N TYR A 236 17.73 -9.35 -8.94
CA TYR A 236 17.48 -10.78 -8.84
C TYR A 236 16.02 -11.06 -8.44
N LEU A 237 15.51 -10.41 -7.40
CA LEU A 237 14.13 -10.56 -6.95
C LEU A 237 13.11 -10.12 -8.02
N ARG A 238 13.45 -9.11 -8.83
CA ARG A 238 12.64 -8.63 -9.97
C ARG A 238 12.70 -9.51 -11.21
N ILE A 239 13.47 -10.60 -11.16
CA ILE A 239 13.70 -11.51 -12.31
C ILE A 239 14.39 -10.79 -13.49
N LYS A 240 15.20 -9.76 -13.21
CA LYS A 240 16.00 -9.04 -14.22
C LYS A 240 17.37 -9.66 -14.44
N ARG A 241 17.81 -10.54 -13.56
CA ARG A 241 19.07 -11.29 -13.62
C ARG A 241 18.92 -12.66 -12.95
N ASP A 242 19.80 -13.60 -13.29
CA ASP A 242 19.72 -14.99 -12.83
C ASP A 242 20.49 -15.25 -11.53
N THR A 243 21.35 -14.33 -11.10
CA THR A 243 22.15 -14.44 -9.87
C THR A 243 22.07 -13.15 -9.06
N TYR A 244 22.30 -13.22 -7.74
CA TYR A 244 22.37 -12.07 -6.85
C TYR A 244 23.82 -11.67 -6.50
N GLU A 245 24.79 -12.45 -6.96
CA GLU A 245 26.23 -12.12 -6.81
C GLU A 245 26.65 -11.04 -7.83
N ASP A 246 27.50 -10.10 -7.42
CA ASP A 246 28.04 -9.05 -8.30
C ASP A 246 29.10 -9.58 -9.26
#